data_a3ff6a44ac4c58db1511d5ff5535d08b
#
_entry.id   a3ff6a44ac4c58db1511d5ff5535d08b
#
_cell.length_a   1.000
_cell.length_b   1.000
_cell.length_c   1.000
_cell.angle_alpha   90.00
_cell.angle_beta   90.00
_cell.angle_gamma   90.00
#
_symmetry.space_group_name_H-M   'P 1'
#
loop_
_entity.id
_entity.type
_entity.pdbx_description
1 polymer ?
#
loop_
_entity_poly.entity_id
_entity_poly.type
_entity_poly.pdbx_seq_one_letter_code
_entity_poly.pdbx_strand_id
1 'polypeptide(L)'
;MEKLLQNLIVKSENGVVVILNPRNMHWIRMKSDKFQKFLNSPNQKRELLRLFDTKYDLFQQKQLEEKSNIRSAYISVTNRCNMRCGFCTMLSSPEESTESDLTFDQIVSVVIPKLRNIGVKKVVISGGEPLIRKDIVDILKAFSDNFGRDRIVLQTNGLLLDDEKLKKIKKYIGTMEISIENIFCNDKHLQKIKNVLQLSKLYNIDLGLSFVVDSNTKIHIFKGIDLCHEYGTAFTMRIVSLVGRAIDNNWNDKTYQTKETLDLYRRIIDYIITKKYFDDILVDSFLGKLEPKRHCGAFGKVLAIHADGMCYMCGNFKNERYCIGSIVNSNYEEILSNLDNKMNDKEYLSEFCVDCNRICNGCDVQYFCSGPCMAEIVENKDNFLKITEKCLGIKILKKYALYYYETEKDIEENLRMFSQYLKDELRKING
;
A
#
# COMPACT_ATOMS: atom_id res chain seq x y z
N MET A 1 -16.44 -28.98 20.77
CA MET A 1 -16.44 -27.54 21.10
C MET A 1 -15.02 -26.96 21.22
N GLU A 2 -14.08 -27.65 21.89
CA GLU A 2 -12.65 -27.32 21.82
C GLU A 2 -12.08 -27.33 20.40
N LYS A 3 -12.52 -28.28 19.54
CA LYS A 3 -12.15 -28.35 18.14
C LYS A 3 -12.50 -27.11 17.31
N LEU A 4 -13.52 -26.34 17.67
CA LEU A 4 -13.93 -25.13 16.97
C LEU A 4 -12.99 -23.93 17.24
N LEU A 5 -12.50 -23.82 18.49
CA LEU A 5 -11.49 -22.81 18.83
C LEU A 5 -10.11 -23.18 18.28
N GLN A 6 -9.84 -24.47 18.02
CA GLN A 6 -8.58 -24.94 17.43
C GLN A 6 -8.38 -24.44 15.98
N ASN A 7 -9.46 -24.07 15.29
CA ASN A 7 -9.40 -23.51 13.93
C ASN A 7 -9.33 -21.97 13.90
N LEU A 8 -9.38 -21.32 15.06
CA LEU A 8 -9.22 -19.88 15.21
C LEU A 8 -7.83 -19.57 15.74
N ILE A 9 -7.28 -18.47 15.28
CA ILE A 9 -6.06 -17.92 15.84
C ILE A 9 -6.45 -17.02 17.01
N VAL A 10 -6.00 -17.39 18.21
CA VAL A 10 -6.23 -16.63 19.44
C VAL A 10 -4.87 -16.16 19.96
N LYS A 11 -4.66 -14.87 20.03
CA LYS A 11 -3.45 -14.24 20.56
C LYS A 11 -3.83 -13.22 21.62
N SER A 12 -3.01 -13.10 22.66
CA SER A 12 -3.26 -12.14 23.74
C SER A 12 -1.99 -11.39 24.09
N GLU A 13 -2.12 -10.11 24.34
CA GLU A 13 -1.05 -9.21 24.80
C GLU A 13 -1.70 -8.01 25.51
N ASN A 14 -1.06 -7.45 26.53
CA ASN A 14 -1.52 -6.25 27.25
C ASN A 14 -3.02 -6.30 27.71
N GLY A 15 -3.47 -7.45 28.20
CA GLY A 15 -4.88 -7.60 28.65
C GLY A 15 -5.91 -7.57 27.52
N VAL A 16 -5.49 -7.64 26.27
CA VAL A 16 -6.33 -7.67 25.06
C VAL A 16 -6.18 -9.02 24.37
N VAL A 17 -7.30 -9.59 23.93
CA VAL A 17 -7.36 -10.81 23.13
C VAL A 17 -7.81 -10.45 21.71
N VAL A 18 -7.08 -10.93 20.74
CA VAL A 18 -7.41 -10.90 19.32
C VAL A 18 -7.74 -12.30 18.86
N ILE A 19 -8.90 -12.46 18.24
CA ILE A 19 -9.38 -13.73 17.68
C ILE A 19 -9.60 -13.53 16.19
N LEU A 20 -9.01 -14.40 15.38
CA LEU A 20 -9.08 -14.35 13.92
C LEU A 20 -9.48 -15.71 13.35
N ASN A 21 -10.41 -15.71 12.40
CA ASN A 21 -10.64 -16.87 11.54
C ASN A 21 -9.72 -16.74 10.30
N PRO A 22 -8.70 -17.59 10.17
CA PRO A 22 -7.74 -17.48 9.05
C PRO A 22 -8.34 -17.87 7.70
N ARG A 23 -9.56 -18.41 7.64
CA ARG A 23 -10.23 -18.80 6.38
C ARG A 23 -10.95 -17.62 5.71
N ASN A 24 -11.72 -16.86 6.50
CA ASN A 24 -12.51 -15.74 5.99
C ASN A 24 -12.02 -14.37 6.44
N MET A 25 -10.93 -14.31 7.22
CA MET A 25 -10.33 -13.09 7.77
C MET A 25 -11.26 -12.30 8.71
N HIS A 26 -12.38 -12.87 9.16
CA HIS A 26 -13.18 -12.26 10.22
C HIS A 26 -12.39 -12.26 11.52
N TRP A 27 -12.39 -11.14 12.20
CA TRP A 27 -11.66 -10.98 13.45
C TRP A 27 -12.38 -10.09 14.44
N ILE A 28 -12.08 -10.28 15.70
CA ILE A 28 -12.56 -9.43 16.79
C ILE A 28 -11.44 -9.20 17.78
N ARG A 29 -11.54 -8.09 18.48
CA ARG A 29 -10.68 -7.68 19.56
C ARG A 29 -11.52 -7.43 20.82
N MET A 30 -11.07 -7.89 21.99
CA MET A 30 -11.75 -7.67 23.25
C MET A 30 -10.79 -7.69 24.43
N LYS A 31 -11.21 -7.18 25.58
CA LYS A 31 -10.47 -7.30 26.84
C LYS A 31 -10.45 -8.77 27.32
N SER A 32 -9.35 -9.18 27.95
CA SER A 32 -9.15 -10.58 28.39
C SER A 32 -10.19 -11.06 29.39
N ASP A 33 -10.65 -10.20 30.29
CA ASP A 33 -11.69 -10.51 31.24
C ASP A 33 -13.05 -10.82 30.56
N LYS A 34 -13.39 -10.06 29.53
CA LYS A 34 -14.56 -10.32 28.69
C LYS A 34 -14.43 -11.65 27.95
N PHE A 35 -13.25 -11.94 27.40
CA PHE A 35 -12.98 -13.22 26.73
C PHE A 35 -13.15 -14.41 27.69
N GLN A 36 -12.65 -14.31 28.93
CA GLN A 36 -12.82 -15.36 29.93
C GLN A 36 -14.29 -15.61 30.27
N LYS A 37 -15.12 -14.55 30.35
CA LYS A 37 -16.57 -14.71 30.55
C LYS A 37 -17.22 -15.50 29.41
N PHE A 38 -16.81 -15.24 28.15
CA PHE A 38 -17.29 -16.02 27.00
C PHE A 38 -16.87 -17.49 27.07
N LEU A 39 -15.66 -17.78 27.52
CA LEU A 39 -15.19 -19.18 27.66
C LEU A 39 -15.94 -19.96 28.74
N ASN A 40 -16.30 -19.30 29.83
CA ASN A 40 -16.93 -19.92 30.99
C ASN A 40 -18.45 -20.13 30.82
N SER A 41 -19.09 -19.53 29.83
CA SER A 41 -20.52 -19.67 29.55
C SER A 41 -20.74 -20.36 28.18
N PRO A 42 -21.38 -21.56 28.17
CA PRO A 42 -21.66 -22.29 26.93
C PRO A 42 -22.49 -21.48 25.92
N ASN A 43 -23.44 -20.68 26.39
CA ASN A 43 -24.29 -19.85 25.52
C ASN A 43 -23.49 -18.69 24.93
N GLN A 44 -22.71 -17.97 25.74
CA GLN A 44 -21.85 -16.87 25.26
C GLN A 44 -20.75 -17.37 24.33
N LYS A 45 -20.18 -18.54 24.62
CA LYS A 45 -19.22 -19.19 23.72
C LYS A 45 -19.82 -19.48 22.33
N ARG A 46 -21.08 -19.97 22.31
CA ARG A 46 -21.80 -20.21 21.05
C ARG A 46 -22.08 -18.90 20.30
N GLU A 47 -22.40 -17.83 21.01
CA GLU A 47 -22.58 -16.49 20.44
C GLU A 47 -21.28 -15.95 19.84
N LEU A 48 -20.18 -16.06 20.57
CA LEU A 48 -18.85 -15.69 20.06
C LEU A 48 -18.52 -16.43 18.75
N LEU A 49 -18.77 -17.73 18.68
CA LEU A 49 -18.52 -18.52 17.48
C LEU A 49 -19.40 -18.14 16.29
N ARG A 50 -20.62 -17.66 16.53
CA ARG A 50 -21.51 -17.14 15.49
C ARG A 50 -20.96 -15.88 14.83
N LEU A 51 -20.20 -15.05 15.53
CA LEU A 51 -19.57 -13.86 14.98
C LEU A 51 -18.53 -14.18 13.88
N PHE A 52 -17.98 -15.40 13.90
CA PHE A 52 -17.00 -15.83 12.90
C PHE A 52 -17.63 -16.48 11.65
N ASP A 53 -18.92 -16.37 11.47
CA ASP A 53 -19.74 -16.96 10.41
C ASP A 53 -19.32 -18.38 10.01
N THR A 54 -20.01 -19.35 10.61
CA THR A 54 -19.76 -20.77 10.43
C THR A 54 -20.44 -21.38 9.20
N LYS A 55 -20.96 -20.59 8.28
CA LYS A 55 -21.53 -21.10 7.01
C LYS A 55 -20.52 -21.84 6.16
N TYR A 56 -19.23 -21.57 6.37
CA TYR A 56 -18.18 -22.40 5.82
C TYR A 56 -17.84 -23.50 6.83
N ASP A 57 -18.06 -24.73 6.42
CA ASP A 57 -17.72 -25.91 7.15
C ASP A 57 -16.25 -25.84 7.61
N LEU A 58 -16.04 -25.53 8.88
CA LEU A 58 -14.72 -25.44 9.51
C LEU A 58 -13.94 -26.78 9.43
N PHE A 59 -14.60 -27.84 8.96
CA PHE A 59 -14.07 -29.18 8.86
C PHE A 59 -13.59 -29.55 7.45
N GLN A 60 -13.90 -28.79 6.41
CA GLN A 60 -13.37 -29.05 5.08
C GLN A 60 -11.94 -28.49 4.94
N GLN A 61 -10.97 -29.37 4.96
CA GLN A 61 -9.54 -29.08 4.68
C GLN A 61 -9.25 -28.77 3.20
N LYS A 62 -10.24 -28.47 2.37
CA LYS A 62 -9.99 -28.04 0.98
C LYS A 62 -9.28 -26.71 1.02
N GLN A 63 -8.05 -26.66 0.51
CA GLN A 63 -7.43 -25.42 0.08
C GLN A 63 -8.45 -24.71 -0.81
N LEU A 64 -8.93 -23.55 -0.38
CA LEU A 64 -9.78 -22.71 -1.22
C LEU A 64 -8.90 -22.26 -2.38
N GLU A 65 -9.24 -22.65 -3.59
CA GLU A 65 -8.63 -22.07 -4.79
C GLU A 65 -8.86 -20.56 -4.74
N GLU A 66 -7.78 -19.82 -4.76
CA GLU A 66 -7.86 -18.37 -4.80
C GLU A 66 -8.15 -17.94 -6.23
N LYS A 67 -9.22 -17.18 -6.43
CA LYS A 67 -9.55 -16.55 -7.71
C LYS A 67 -9.24 -15.09 -7.67
N SER A 68 -8.69 -14.60 -8.75
CA SER A 68 -8.44 -13.17 -8.95
C SER A 68 -9.77 -12.39 -8.93
N ASN A 69 -9.72 -11.24 -8.29
CA ASN A 69 -10.82 -10.28 -8.25
C ASN A 69 -10.24 -8.89 -8.49
N ILE A 70 -9.82 -8.66 -9.73
CA ILE A 70 -9.15 -7.42 -10.11
C ILE A 70 -10.13 -6.25 -9.96
N ARG A 71 -9.82 -5.34 -9.06
CA ARG A 71 -10.62 -4.14 -8.80
C ARG A 71 -9.95 -2.88 -9.29
N SER A 72 -8.62 -2.88 -9.38
CA SER A 72 -7.83 -1.72 -9.77
C SER A 72 -6.85 -2.07 -10.87
N ALA A 73 -6.72 -1.20 -11.87
CA ALA A 73 -5.63 -1.25 -12.83
C ALA A 73 -4.68 -0.08 -12.59
N TYR A 74 -3.37 -0.39 -12.53
CA TYR A 74 -2.29 0.60 -12.52
C TYR A 74 -1.63 0.60 -13.89
N ILE A 75 -1.66 1.73 -14.58
CA ILE A 75 -1.21 1.83 -15.97
C ILE A 75 -0.05 2.81 -16.02
N SER A 76 1.13 2.31 -16.33
CA SER A 76 2.28 3.12 -16.68
C SER A 76 2.14 3.54 -18.13
N VAL A 77 1.73 4.78 -18.37
CA VAL A 77 1.54 5.28 -19.73
C VAL A 77 2.86 5.60 -20.43
N THR A 78 3.95 5.77 -19.70
CA THR A 78 5.31 5.93 -20.18
C THR A 78 6.30 5.56 -19.08
N ASN A 79 7.49 5.08 -19.43
CA ASN A 79 8.58 4.92 -18.47
C ASN A 79 9.49 6.16 -18.38
N ARG A 80 9.35 7.12 -19.29
CA ARG A 80 10.10 8.39 -19.26
C ARG A 80 9.64 9.29 -18.12
N CYS A 81 10.58 9.96 -17.46
CA CYS A 81 10.31 10.87 -16.35
C CYS A 81 11.17 12.13 -16.47
N ASN A 82 10.68 13.28 -16.02
CA ASN A 82 11.47 14.51 -15.89
C ASN A 82 12.37 14.53 -14.64
N MET A 83 12.37 13.44 -13.87
CA MET A 83 13.17 13.26 -12.66
C MET A 83 13.93 11.93 -12.71
N ARG A 84 15.00 11.82 -11.89
CA ARG A 84 15.79 10.59 -11.68
C ARG A 84 15.93 10.32 -10.20
N CYS A 85 14.81 9.90 -9.54
CA CYS A 85 14.79 9.62 -8.11
C CYS A 85 15.64 8.39 -7.75
N GLY A 86 16.43 8.47 -6.66
CA GLY A 86 17.29 7.38 -6.19
C GLY A 86 16.55 6.13 -5.73
N PHE A 87 15.26 6.26 -5.40
CA PHE A 87 14.38 5.17 -4.94
C PHE A 87 13.38 4.70 -6.02
N CYS A 88 13.53 5.13 -7.29
CA CYS A 88 12.56 4.80 -8.34
C CYS A 88 12.51 3.31 -8.62
N THR A 89 11.37 2.68 -8.33
CA THR A 89 11.14 1.24 -8.55
C THR A 89 11.09 0.89 -10.04
N MET A 90 10.65 1.83 -10.89
CA MET A 90 10.53 1.65 -12.35
C MET A 90 11.81 2.02 -13.12
N LEU A 91 12.86 2.50 -12.44
CA LEU A 91 14.11 2.99 -13.03
C LEU A 91 13.92 4.20 -13.98
N SER A 92 12.77 4.86 -13.92
CA SER A 92 12.39 5.94 -14.82
C SER A 92 13.39 7.11 -14.78
N SER A 93 13.65 7.72 -15.93
CA SER A 93 14.58 8.82 -16.07
C SER A 93 14.24 9.67 -17.31
N PRO A 94 14.87 10.86 -17.48
CA PRO A 94 14.70 11.68 -18.70
C PRO A 94 15.21 11.01 -19.97
N GLU A 95 16.16 10.08 -19.84
CA GLU A 95 16.84 9.41 -20.96
C GLU A 95 16.06 8.17 -21.47
N GLU A 96 15.02 7.71 -20.73
CA GLU A 96 14.25 6.54 -21.13
C GLU A 96 13.60 6.73 -22.51
N SER A 97 13.69 5.69 -23.36
CA SER A 97 13.01 5.64 -24.64
C SER A 97 11.50 5.54 -24.46
N THR A 98 10.75 6.10 -25.37
CA THR A 98 9.29 5.99 -25.44
C THR A 98 8.82 5.15 -26.64
N GLU A 99 9.74 4.49 -27.36
CA GLU A 99 9.42 3.72 -28.58
C GLU A 99 8.54 2.50 -28.28
N SER A 100 8.70 1.90 -27.10
CA SER A 100 7.89 0.77 -26.65
C SER A 100 6.62 1.17 -25.89
N ASP A 101 6.42 2.47 -25.63
CA ASP A 101 5.25 2.94 -24.90
C ASP A 101 3.97 2.64 -25.71
N LEU A 102 2.92 2.17 -24.99
CA LEU A 102 1.58 1.98 -25.57
C LEU A 102 1.13 3.26 -26.26
N THR A 103 0.75 3.15 -27.54
CA THR A 103 0.20 4.28 -28.29
C THR A 103 -1.19 4.65 -27.79
N PHE A 104 -1.65 5.86 -28.09
CA PHE A 104 -3.03 6.28 -27.79
C PHE A 104 -4.07 5.31 -28.38
N ASP A 105 -3.87 4.90 -29.64
CA ASP A 105 -4.78 3.96 -30.32
C ASP A 105 -4.82 2.60 -29.63
N GLN A 106 -3.67 2.07 -29.17
CA GLN A 106 -3.63 0.81 -28.40
C GLN A 106 -4.34 0.98 -27.06
N ILE A 107 -4.16 2.11 -26.39
CA ILE A 107 -4.88 2.38 -25.11
C ILE A 107 -6.39 2.37 -25.33
N VAL A 108 -6.87 3.07 -26.35
CA VAL A 108 -8.31 3.22 -26.61
C VAL A 108 -8.92 1.93 -27.18
N SER A 109 -8.26 1.29 -28.15
CA SER A 109 -8.83 0.17 -28.89
C SER A 109 -8.60 -1.19 -28.23
N VAL A 110 -7.57 -1.32 -27.35
CA VAL A 110 -7.20 -2.60 -26.75
C VAL A 110 -7.26 -2.57 -25.22
N VAL A 111 -6.56 -1.63 -24.58
CA VAL A 111 -6.43 -1.60 -23.10
C VAL A 111 -7.79 -1.35 -22.46
N ILE A 112 -8.47 -0.28 -22.82
CA ILE A 112 -9.75 0.11 -22.22
C ILE A 112 -10.82 -0.98 -22.37
N PRO A 113 -11.05 -1.57 -23.55
CA PRO A 113 -12.03 -2.66 -23.70
C PRO A 113 -11.70 -3.88 -22.84
N LYS A 114 -10.43 -4.31 -22.78
CA LYS A 114 -10.01 -5.44 -21.94
C LYS A 114 -10.21 -5.18 -20.45
N LEU A 115 -9.88 -3.98 -19.96
CA LEU A 115 -10.11 -3.62 -18.56
C LEU A 115 -11.59 -3.58 -18.20
N ARG A 116 -12.46 -3.17 -19.11
CA ARG A 116 -13.91 -3.23 -18.92
C ARG A 116 -14.41 -4.67 -18.82
N ASN A 117 -13.94 -5.55 -19.69
CA ASN A 117 -14.28 -6.97 -19.69
C ASN A 117 -13.79 -7.67 -18.40
N ILE A 118 -12.61 -7.32 -17.90
CA ILE A 118 -12.09 -7.78 -16.60
C ILE A 118 -12.96 -7.26 -15.43
N GLY A 119 -13.68 -6.18 -15.61
CA GLY A 119 -14.53 -5.58 -14.57
C GLY A 119 -13.82 -4.65 -13.61
N VAL A 120 -12.70 -4.06 -14.04
CA VAL A 120 -11.95 -3.05 -13.28
C VAL A 120 -12.86 -1.91 -12.81
N LYS A 121 -12.69 -1.49 -11.55
CA LYS A 121 -13.50 -0.44 -10.92
C LYS A 121 -12.75 0.88 -10.73
N LYS A 122 -11.41 0.83 -10.64
CA LYS A 122 -10.54 1.99 -10.42
C LYS A 122 -9.33 1.91 -11.36
N VAL A 123 -9.02 3.01 -12.01
CA VAL A 123 -7.86 3.12 -12.90
C VAL A 123 -6.90 4.16 -12.33
N VAL A 124 -5.66 3.76 -12.14
CA VAL A 124 -4.57 4.62 -11.71
C VAL A 124 -3.64 4.85 -12.90
N ILE A 125 -3.59 6.07 -13.38
CA ILE A 125 -2.68 6.50 -14.45
C ILE A 125 -1.39 6.96 -13.79
N SER A 126 -0.31 6.29 -14.13
CA SER A 126 1.02 6.46 -13.56
C SER A 126 2.08 6.26 -14.65
N GLY A 127 3.30 5.95 -14.24
CA GLY A 127 4.43 5.66 -15.12
C GLY A 127 5.73 6.20 -14.55
N GLY A 128 6.59 6.72 -15.41
CA GLY A 128 7.63 7.64 -14.99
C GLY A 128 6.98 8.96 -14.55
N GLU A 129 6.69 9.84 -15.49
CA GLU A 129 5.84 11.01 -15.26
C GLU A 129 4.79 11.09 -16.39
N PRO A 130 3.52 10.82 -16.09
CA PRO A 130 2.47 10.79 -17.12
C PRO A 130 2.32 12.11 -17.89
N LEU A 131 2.55 13.23 -17.21
CA LEU A 131 2.37 14.57 -17.77
C LEU A 131 3.43 14.97 -18.83
N ILE A 132 4.45 14.12 -19.06
CA ILE A 132 5.39 14.26 -20.17
C ILE A 132 4.70 13.93 -21.51
N ARG A 133 3.74 13.02 -21.51
CA ARG A 133 3.05 12.64 -22.74
C ARG A 133 2.25 13.82 -23.29
N LYS A 134 2.37 14.06 -24.58
CA LYS A 134 1.64 15.14 -25.26
C LYS A 134 0.14 14.86 -25.34
N ASP A 135 -0.23 13.58 -25.43
CA ASP A 135 -1.61 13.05 -25.53
C ASP A 135 -2.23 12.69 -24.17
N ILE A 136 -1.60 13.05 -23.04
CA ILE A 136 -2.07 12.65 -21.71
C ILE A 136 -3.52 13.11 -21.43
N VAL A 137 -3.92 14.28 -21.89
CA VAL A 137 -5.28 14.80 -21.69
C VAL A 137 -6.30 13.94 -22.42
N ASP A 138 -5.99 13.49 -23.64
CA ASP A 138 -6.84 12.60 -24.43
C ASP A 138 -6.91 11.19 -23.81
N ILE A 139 -5.79 10.70 -23.29
CA ILE A 139 -5.74 9.44 -22.53
C ILE A 139 -6.64 9.51 -21.30
N LEU A 140 -6.52 10.56 -20.47
CA LEU A 140 -7.36 10.74 -19.27
C LEU A 140 -8.83 10.87 -19.65
N LYS A 141 -9.14 11.57 -20.74
CA LYS A 141 -10.50 11.67 -21.28
C LYS A 141 -11.04 10.29 -21.65
N ALA A 142 -10.29 9.51 -22.43
CA ALA A 142 -10.72 8.18 -22.87
C ALA A 142 -11.00 7.25 -21.68
N PHE A 143 -10.17 7.26 -20.64
CA PHE A 143 -10.43 6.50 -19.43
C PHE A 143 -11.65 7.03 -18.66
N SER A 144 -11.78 8.33 -18.52
CA SER A 144 -12.91 8.96 -17.83
C SER A 144 -14.25 8.66 -18.51
N ASP A 145 -14.29 8.71 -19.83
CA ASP A 145 -15.50 8.40 -20.63
C ASP A 145 -15.95 6.93 -20.46
N ASN A 146 -15.00 6.02 -20.17
CA ASN A 146 -15.28 4.59 -20.05
C ASN A 146 -15.50 4.09 -18.61
N PHE A 147 -14.88 4.72 -17.62
CA PHE A 147 -14.92 4.29 -16.23
C PHE A 147 -15.60 5.29 -15.29
N GLY A 148 -15.78 6.54 -15.73
CA GLY A 148 -16.25 7.65 -14.91
C GLY A 148 -15.12 8.39 -14.21
N ARG A 149 -15.21 9.71 -14.15
CA ARG A 149 -14.21 10.63 -13.59
C ARG A 149 -13.70 10.20 -12.20
N ASP A 150 -14.62 9.87 -11.30
CA ASP A 150 -14.32 9.60 -9.89
C ASP A 150 -13.55 8.29 -9.67
N ARG A 151 -13.43 7.49 -10.72
CA ARG A 151 -12.65 6.25 -10.71
C ARG A 151 -11.25 6.40 -11.30
N ILE A 152 -10.91 7.58 -11.82
CA ILE A 152 -9.60 7.87 -12.41
C ILE A 152 -8.73 8.58 -11.39
N VAL A 153 -7.57 8.01 -11.12
CA VAL A 153 -6.52 8.56 -10.27
C VAL A 153 -5.32 8.90 -11.13
N LEU A 154 -4.80 10.10 -11.00
CA LEU A 154 -3.54 10.51 -11.62
C LEU A 154 -2.45 10.52 -10.55
N GLN A 155 -1.38 9.72 -10.73
CA GLN A 155 -0.15 9.79 -9.93
C GLN A 155 0.90 10.60 -10.68
N THR A 156 1.46 11.62 -10.05
CA THR A 156 2.40 12.57 -10.67
C THR A 156 3.36 13.17 -9.65
N ASN A 157 4.54 13.64 -10.10
CA ASN A 157 5.38 14.50 -9.27
C ASN A 157 4.90 15.97 -9.26
N GLY A 158 3.90 16.32 -10.05
CA GLY A 158 3.22 17.61 -10.09
C GLY A 158 4.02 18.74 -10.72
N LEU A 159 5.30 18.55 -11.05
CA LEU A 159 6.18 19.64 -11.52
C LEU A 159 5.84 20.15 -12.92
N LEU A 160 5.07 19.40 -13.70
CA LEU A 160 4.60 19.80 -15.04
C LEU A 160 3.17 20.37 -15.02
N LEU A 161 2.55 20.48 -13.84
CA LEU A 161 1.22 21.08 -13.70
C LEU A 161 1.32 22.60 -13.63
N ASP A 162 0.34 23.23 -14.25
CA ASP A 162 0.00 24.63 -14.15
C ASP A 162 -1.53 24.79 -14.17
N ASP A 163 -2.03 26.01 -14.03
CA ASP A 163 -3.47 26.29 -14.03
C ASP A 163 -4.16 25.86 -15.34
N GLU A 164 -3.50 26.08 -16.48
CA GLU A 164 -4.05 25.71 -17.79
C GLU A 164 -4.21 24.17 -17.91
N LYS A 165 -3.17 23.43 -17.53
CA LYS A 165 -3.18 21.96 -17.57
C LYS A 165 -4.18 21.39 -16.57
N LEU A 166 -4.25 21.96 -15.34
CA LEU A 166 -5.25 21.56 -14.34
C LEU A 166 -6.69 21.79 -14.83
N LYS A 167 -6.97 22.93 -15.49
CA LYS A 167 -8.29 23.19 -16.11
C LYS A 167 -8.67 22.15 -17.15
N LYS A 168 -7.71 21.65 -17.93
CA LYS A 168 -7.94 20.62 -18.94
C LYS A 168 -8.23 19.26 -18.29
N ILE A 169 -7.45 18.83 -17.28
CA ILE A 169 -7.54 17.49 -16.73
C ILE A 169 -8.62 17.34 -15.63
N LYS A 170 -9.01 18.40 -14.94
CA LYS A 170 -9.99 18.35 -13.84
C LYS A 170 -11.33 17.68 -14.21
N LYS A 171 -11.68 17.67 -15.49
CA LYS A 171 -12.89 17.05 -16.00
C LYS A 171 -12.81 15.53 -16.03
N TYR A 172 -11.59 14.96 -15.99
CA TYR A 172 -11.31 13.57 -16.30
C TYR A 172 -10.71 12.79 -15.15
N ILE A 173 -10.30 13.46 -14.04
CA ILE A 173 -9.74 12.82 -12.86
C ILE A 173 -10.55 13.14 -11.61
N GLY A 174 -10.83 12.14 -10.78
CA GLY A 174 -11.43 12.32 -9.45
C GLY A 174 -10.37 12.60 -8.39
N THR A 175 -9.26 11.88 -8.43
CA THR A 175 -8.19 11.97 -7.44
C THR A 175 -6.84 12.26 -8.10
N MET A 176 -6.01 13.06 -7.46
CA MET A 176 -4.62 13.26 -7.82
C MET A 176 -3.72 12.93 -6.63
N GLU A 177 -2.78 12.02 -6.83
CA GLU A 177 -1.74 11.67 -5.84
C GLU A 177 -0.42 12.31 -6.27
N ILE A 178 0.13 13.17 -5.42
CA ILE A 178 1.36 13.93 -5.72
C ILE A 178 2.51 13.42 -4.85
N SER A 179 3.63 13.05 -5.47
CA SER A 179 4.87 12.70 -4.79
C SER A 179 5.62 13.95 -4.37
N ILE A 180 5.87 14.10 -3.06
CA ILE A 180 6.36 15.38 -2.51
C ILE A 180 7.75 15.32 -1.87
N GLU A 181 8.38 14.15 -1.75
CA GLU A 181 9.65 14.00 -1.04
C GLU A 181 10.79 14.86 -1.60
N ASN A 182 10.82 15.10 -2.91
CA ASN A 182 11.89 15.83 -3.60
C ASN A 182 11.63 17.33 -3.77
N ILE A 183 10.44 17.83 -3.42
CA ILE A 183 10.12 19.26 -3.63
C ILE A 183 10.81 20.17 -2.60
N PHE A 184 11.16 19.64 -1.43
CA PHE A 184 11.70 20.42 -0.31
C PHE A 184 13.17 20.83 -0.48
N CYS A 185 13.85 20.30 -1.48
CA CYS A 185 15.22 20.69 -1.83
C CYS A 185 15.27 21.94 -2.73
N ASN A 186 14.11 22.43 -3.21
CA ASN A 186 14.04 23.53 -4.16
C ASN A 186 12.78 24.37 -3.89
N ASP A 187 12.99 25.62 -3.46
CA ASP A 187 11.89 26.53 -3.10
C ASP A 187 10.92 26.80 -4.26
N LYS A 188 11.41 26.81 -5.51
CA LYS A 188 10.56 26.99 -6.69
C LYS A 188 9.63 25.78 -6.89
N HIS A 189 10.13 24.56 -6.63
CA HIS A 189 9.31 23.35 -6.69
C HIS A 189 8.27 23.35 -5.57
N LEU A 190 8.67 23.69 -4.35
CA LEU A 190 7.75 23.79 -3.22
C LEU A 190 6.63 24.79 -3.49
N GLN A 191 6.99 26.00 -3.95
CA GLN A 191 6.01 27.04 -4.26
C GLN A 191 5.08 26.62 -5.40
N LYS A 192 5.61 25.94 -6.42
CA LYS A 192 4.82 25.41 -7.52
C LYS A 192 3.81 24.37 -7.03
N ILE A 193 4.23 23.42 -6.19
CA ILE A 193 3.33 22.41 -5.65
C ILE A 193 2.28 23.02 -4.73
N LYS A 194 2.63 23.99 -3.89
CA LYS A 194 1.63 24.73 -3.09
C LYS A 194 0.55 25.37 -3.97
N ASN A 195 0.93 26.00 -5.07
CA ASN A 195 -0.02 26.55 -6.03
C ASN A 195 -0.90 25.44 -6.67
N VAL A 196 -0.31 24.31 -7.07
CA VAL A 196 -1.05 23.16 -7.60
C VAL A 196 -2.06 22.63 -6.58
N LEU A 197 -1.68 22.49 -5.32
CA LEU A 197 -2.59 22.03 -4.25
C LEU A 197 -3.78 22.99 -4.06
N GLN A 198 -3.50 24.30 -4.04
CA GLN A 198 -4.54 25.32 -3.92
C GLN A 198 -5.53 25.28 -5.09
N LEU A 199 -5.03 25.24 -6.33
CA LEU A 199 -5.85 25.15 -7.54
C LEU A 199 -6.64 23.83 -7.60
N SER A 200 -6.05 22.72 -7.18
CA SER A 200 -6.72 21.42 -7.17
C SER A 200 -7.93 21.41 -6.23
N LYS A 201 -7.81 22.03 -5.06
CA LYS A 201 -8.95 22.24 -4.16
C LYS A 201 -10.05 23.09 -4.83
N LEU A 202 -9.66 24.21 -5.47
CA LEU A 202 -10.60 25.07 -6.19
C LEU A 202 -11.34 24.31 -7.31
N TYR A 203 -10.70 23.30 -7.88
CA TYR A 203 -11.26 22.50 -8.98
C TYR A 203 -11.94 21.21 -8.53
N ASN A 204 -12.13 20.99 -7.22
CA ASN A 204 -12.74 19.78 -6.64
C ASN A 204 -12.06 18.51 -7.14
N ILE A 205 -10.72 18.48 -7.10
CA ILE A 205 -9.91 17.29 -7.31
C ILE A 205 -9.49 16.79 -5.93
N ASP A 206 -9.83 15.54 -5.58
CA ASP A 206 -9.38 14.93 -4.34
C ASP A 206 -7.86 14.78 -4.36
N LEU A 207 -7.21 15.14 -3.24
CA LEU A 207 -5.76 15.16 -3.12
C LEU A 207 -5.25 14.09 -2.16
N GLY A 208 -4.20 13.39 -2.59
CA GLY A 208 -3.35 12.60 -1.72
C GLY A 208 -1.89 13.02 -1.90
N LEU A 209 -1.15 13.12 -0.79
CA LEU A 209 0.28 13.36 -0.83
C LEU A 209 1.04 12.07 -0.48
N SER A 210 2.00 11.72 -1.30
CA SER A 210 2.83 10.52 -1.15
C SER A 210 4.26 10.94 -0.82
N PHE A 211 4.89 10.23 0.13
CA PHE A 211 6.23 10.53 0.58
C PHE A 211 7.02 9.24 0.78
N VAL A 212 8.06 9.03 -0.01
CA VAL A 212 9.01 7.94 0.18
C VAL A 212 10.13 8.41 1.12
N VAL A 213 10.32 7.67 2.21
CA VAL A 213 11.36 7.96 3.21
C VAL A 213 12.56 7.09 2.95
N ASP A 214 13.69 7.73 2.68
CA ASP A 214 15.04 7.15 2.67
C ASP A 214 16.00 8.04 3.49
N SER A 215 17.28 7.71 3.53
CA SER A 215 18.28 8.49 4.28
C SER A 215 18.39 9.95 3.84
N ASN A 216 18.05 10.27 2.59
CA ASN A 216 18.12 11.62 2.04
C ASN A 216 16.82 12.41 2.28
N THR A 217 15.67 11.77 2.13
CA THR A 217 14.36 12.43 2.19
C THR A 217 13.82 12.56 3.62
N LYS A 218 14.24 11.68 4.56
CA LYS A 218 13.74 11.66 5.94
C LYS A 218 13.80 13.00 6.67
N ILE A 219 14.76 13.85 6.32
CA ILE A 219 14.92 15.19 6.94
C ILE A 219 13.76 16.12 6.61
N HIS A 220 13.03 15.85 5.52
CA HIS A 220 11.93 16.66 5.02
C HIS A 220 10.55 16.17 5.47
N ILE A 221 10.47 15.05 6.18
CA ILE A 221 9.18 14.42 6.53
C ILE A 221 8.25 15.37 7.29
N PHE A 222 8.79 16.18 8.22
CA PHE A 222 7.99 17.12 9.00
C PHE A 222 7.40 18.24 8.14
N LYS A 223 8.15 18.71 7.12
CA LYS A 223 7.61 19.66 6.13
C LYS A 223 6.50 19.03 5.29
N GLY A 224 6.60 17.73 4.99
CA GLY A 224 5.53 16.97 4.33
C GLY A 224 4.27 16.88 5.18
N ILE A 225 4.41 16.63 6.47
CA ILE A 225 3.31 16.61 7.45
C ILE A 225 2.66 17.98 7.56
N ASP A 226 3.45 19.07 7.67
CA ASP A 226 2.93 20.46 7.70
C ASP A 226 2.12 20.74 6.44
N LEU A 227 2.61 20.33 5.27
CA LEU A 227 1.91 20.54 4.00
C LEU A 227 0.58 19.78 3.96
N CYS A 228 0.55 18.53 4.46
CA CYS A 228 -0.68 17.75 4.54
C CYS A 228 -1.71 18.40 5.46
N HIS A 229 -1.29 18.86 6.62
CA HIS A 229 -2.15 19.57 7.55
C HIS A 229 -2.68 20.90 6.94
N GLU A 230 -1.78 21.73 6.35
CA GLU A 230 -2.13 23.01 5.70
C GLU A 230 -3.22 22.83 4.63
N TYR A 231 -3.14 21.74 3.86
CA TYR A 231 -4.08 21.49 2.76
C TYR A 231 -5.18 20.47 3.10
N GLY A 232 -5.18 19.86 4.30
CA GLY A 232 -6.17 18.85 4.71
C GLY A 232 -6.22 17.66 3.75
N THR A 233 -5.05 17.11 3.40
CA THR A 233 -4.92 16.03 2.43
C THR A 233 -4.57 14.70 3.09
N ALA A 234 -4.94 13.58 2.46
CA ALA A 234 -4.43 12.28 2.85
C ALA A 234 -2.91 12.22 2.67
N PHE A 235 -2.20 11.58 3.62
CA PHE A 235 -0.76 11.40 3.60
C PHE A 235 -0.39 9.92 3.53
N THR A 236 0.37 9.53 2.54
CA THR A 236 0.89 8.16 2.41
C THR A 236 2.40 8.16 2.56
N MET A 237 2.88 7.79 3.75
CA MET A 237 4.30 7.59 4.00
C MET A 237 4.70 6.14 3.72
N ARG A 238 5.78 5.94 3.01
CA ARG A 238 6.39 4.63 2.76
C ARG A 238 7.88 4.68 3.04
N ILE A 239 8.35 3.74 3.84
CA ILE A 239 9.80 3.48 3.91
C ILE A 239 10.23 2.93 2.55
N VAL A 240 11.33 3.43 2.01
CA VAL A 240 11.86 3.02 0.72
C VAL A 240 11.84 1.50 0.56
N SER A 241 11.45 1.02 -0.61
CA SER A 241 11.49 -0.39 -0.96
C SER A 241 12.77 -0.71 -1.71
N LEU A 242 13.45 -1.80 -1.35
CA LEU A 242 14.66 -2.29 -2.04
C LEU A 242 14.28 -2.94 -3.38
N VAL A 243 13.85 -2.11 -4.32
CA VAL A 243 13.44 -2.49 -5.67
C VAL A 243 13.92 -1.42 -6.64
N GLY A 244 14.34 -1.83 -7.82
CA GLY A 244 14.81 -0.92 -8.87
C GLY A 244 16.03 -0.13 -8.43
N ARG A 245 16.06 1.19 -8.67
CA ARG A 245 17.23 2.04 -8.38
C ARG A 245 17.58 2.13 -6.89
N ALA A 246 16.62 1.83 -6.01
CA ALA A 246 16.87 1.79 -4.58
C ALA A 246 17.86 0.69 -4.17
N ILE A 247 17.97 -0.39 -4.94
CA ILE A 247 18.95 -1.45 -4.68
C ILE A 247 20.37 -0.88 -4.73
N ASP A 248 20.67 -0.12 -5.78
CA ASP A 248 22.02 0.42 -6.00
C ASP A 248 22.33 1.58 -5.05
N ASN A 249 21.36 2.49 -4.84
CA ASN A 249 21.59 3.73 -4.11
C ASN A 249 21.36 3.60 -2.59
N ASN A 250 20.48 2.70 -2.15
CA ASN A 250 20.05 2.61 -0.75
C ASN A 250 20.43 1.28 -0.09
N TRP A 251 21.30 0.49 -0.71
CA TRP A 251 21.73 -0.81 -0.19
C TRP A 251 22.25 -0.76 1.26
N ASN A 252 22.90 0.35 1.62
CA ASN A 252 23.42 0.60 2.97
C ASN A 252 22.52 1.57 3.76
N ASP A 253 21.31 1.89 3.28
CA ASP A 253 20.42 2.80 3.97
C ASP A 253 19.97 2.24 5.30
N LYS A 254 20.19 3.00 6.37
CA LYS A 254 19.84 2.61 7.73
C LYS A 254 18.35 2.74 8.03
N THR A 255 17.56 3.39 7.17
CA THR A 255 16.09 3.54 7.37
C THR A 255 15.36 2.21 7.40
N TYR A 256 15.96 1.13 6.88
CA TYR A 256 15.43 -0.23 7.02
C TYR A 256 15.59 -0.82 8.43
N GLN A 257 16.54 -0.36 9.19
CA GLN A 257 16.80 -0.89 10.53
C GLN A 257 15.60 -0.61 11.42
N THR A 258 15.22 -1.60 12.19
CA THR A 258 14.09 -1.51 13.14
C THR A 258 14.20 -0.27 14.02
N LYS A 259 15.37 -0.05 14.60
CA LYS A 259 15.64 1.11 15.47
C LYS A 259 15.36 2.44 14.78
N GLU A 260 15.90 2.64 13.58
CA GLU A 260 15.70 3.88 12.80
C GLU A 260 14.24 4.10 12.42
N THR A 261 13.56 3.04 12.02
CA THR A 261 12.11 3.08 11.71
C THR A 261 11.31 3.48 12.94
N LEU A 262 11.54 2.86 14.09
CA LEU A 262 10.79 3.16 15.32
C LEU A 262 11.10 4.56 15.84
N ASP A 263 12.35 5.03 15.78
CA ASP A 263 12.70 6.40 16.17
C ASP A 263 12.05 7.42 15.24
N LEU A 264 12.02 7.15 13.93
CA LEU A 264 11.33 8.01 12.98
C LEU A 264 9.83 8.13 13.31
N TYR A 265 9.14 6.99 13.52
CA TYR A 265 7.72 7.02 13.91
C TYR A 265 7.50 7.75 15.23
N ARG A 266 8.34 7.50 16.25
CA ARG A 266 8.27 8.21 17.53
C ARG A 266 8.39 9.72 17.34
N ARG A 267 9.38 10.19 16.56
CA ARG A 267 9.58 11.62 16.29
C ARG A 267 8.41 12.24 15.53
N ILE A 268 7.82 11.50 14.58
CA ILE A 268 6.62 11.93 13.86
C ILE A 268 5.45 12.10 14.84
N ILE A 269 5.23 11.11 15.69
CA ILE A 269 4.15 11.17 16.69
C ILE A 269 4.36 12.32 17.68
N ASP A 270 5.59 12.47 18.22
CA ASP A 270 5.93 13.60 19.10
C ASP A 270 5.72 14.97 18.40
N TYR A 271 6.03 15.05 17.09
CA TYR A 271 5.81 16.25 16.28
C TYR A 271 4.32 16.56 16.12
N ILE A 272 3.49 15.56 15.77
CA ILE A 272 2.04 15.68 15.64
C ILE A 272 1.43 16.18 16.97
N ILE A 273 1.84 15.60 18.09
CA ILE A 273 1.40 16.02 19.43
C ILE A 273 1.79 17.47 19.70
N THR A 274 3.05 17.84 19.45
CA THR A 274 3.59 19.20 19.70
C THR A 274 2.86 20.25 18.88
N LYS A 275 2.57 19.94 17.62
CA LYS A 275 1.84 20.83 16.70
C LYS A 275 0.32 20.81 16.90
N LYS A 276 -0.20 19.86 17.68
CA LYS A 276 -1.64 19.60 17.84
C LYS A 276 -2.35 19.29 16.53
N TYR A 277 -1.69 18.54 15.65
CA TYR A 277 -2.24 18.10 14.37
C TYR A 277 -3.05 16.81 14.57
N PHE A 278 -4.21 16.93 15.17
CA PHE A 278 -5.08 15.79 15.50
C PHE A 278 -6.13 15.50 14.42
N ASP A 279 -5.84 15.89 13.18
CA ASP A 279 -6.70 15.59 12.04
C ASP A 279 -6.78 14.08 11.81
N ASP A 280 -7.96 13.52 11.81
CA ASP A 280 -8.19 12.08 11.65
C ASP A 280 -7.49 11.50 10.42
N ILE A 281 -7.55 12.21 9.28
CA ILE A 281 -6.93 11.78 8.01
C ILE A 281 -5.41 11.62 8.14
N LEU A 282 -4.75 12.56 8.84
CA LEU A 282 -3.31 12.52 9.05
C LEU A 282 -2.92 11.43 10.04
N VAL A 283 -3.65 11.33 11.16
CA VAL A 283 -3.38 10.34 12.22
C VAL A 283 -3.60 8.91 11.72
N ASP A 284 -4.67 8.67 10.97
CA ASP A 284 -4.96 7.37 10.35
C ASP A 284 -3.82 6.87 9.45
N SER A 285 -3.09 7.79 8.82
CA SER A 285 -1.92 7.45 7.99
C SER A 285 -0.80 6.78 8.78
N PHE A 286 -0.66 7.10 10.06
CA PHE A 286 0.40 6.55 10.93
C PHE A 286 -0.07 5.37 11.78
N LEU A 287 -1.31 5.35 12.24
CA LEU A 287 -1.86 4.22 13.00
C LEU A 287 -2.19 3.03 12.09
N GLY A 288 -2.60 3.29 10.87
CA GLY A 288 -2.93 2.31 9.85
C GLY A 288 -4.22 1.53 10.14
N LYS A 289 -4.90 1.11 9.08
CA LYS A 289 -6.09 0.26 9.21
C LYS A 289 -5.70 -1.17 9.55
N LEU A 290 -6.45 -1.77 10.47
CA LEU A 290 -6.32 -3.18 10.83
C LEU A 290 -7.27 -4.01 9.97
N GLU A 291 -6.80 -4.43 8.81
CA GLU A 291 -7.51 -5.35 7.92
C GLU A 291 -6.68 -6.62 7.77
N PRO A 292 -7.12 -7.76 8.29
CA PRO A 292 -6.38 -9.00 8.13
C PRO A 292 -6.46 -9.49 6.68
N LYS A 293 -5.32 -9.96 6.16
CA LYS A 293 -5.14 -10.47 4.81
C LYS A 293 -4.09 -11.58 4.80
N ARG A 294 -4.23 -12.53 3.89
CA ARG A 294 -3.23 -13.59 3.66
C ARG A 294 -2.06 -13.14 2.80
N HIS A 295 -2.28 -12.10 2.02
CA HIS A 295 -1.34 -11.61 1.02
C HIS A 295 -1.29 -10.08 1.02
N CYS A 296 -0.28 -9.53 0.37
CA CYS A 296 -0.26 -8.12 0.01
C CYS A 296 -1.57 -7.68 -0.65
N GLY A 297 -2.01 -6.45 -0.40
CA GLY A 297 -3.26 -5.92 -0.94
C GLY A 297 -3.37 -5.90 -2.48
N ALA A 298 -2.24 -6.02 -3.18
CA ALA A 298 -2.21 -6.10 -4.64
C ALA A 298 -2.50 -7.52 -5.17
N PHE A 299 -2.19 -8.56 -4.39
CA PHE A 299 -2.27 -9.96 -4.82
C PHE A 299 -3.67 -10.33 -5.30
N GLY A 300 -3.82 -10.64 -6.59
CA GLY A 300 -5.09 -11.00 -7.23
C GLY A 300 -6.14 -9.88 -7.32
N LYS A 301 -5.84 -8.64 -6.86
CA LYS A 301 -6.77 -7.50 -6.85
C LYS A 301 -6.33 -6.34 -7.72
N VAL A 302 -5.07 -6.35 -8.14
CA VAL A 302 -4.46 -5.32 -8.97
C VAL A 302 -3.97 -5.94 -10.26
N LEU A 303 -4.22 -5.27 -11.37
CA LEU A 303 -3.55 -5.48 -12.65
C LEU A 303 -2.64 -4.30 -12.91
N ALA A 304 -1.34 -4.52 -12.93
CA ALA A 304 -0.38 -3.51 -13.35
C ALA A 304 -0.02 -3.73 -14.83
N ILE A 305 -0.13 -2.68 -15.62
CA ILE A 305 0.23 -2.66 -17.03
C ILE A 305 1.39 -1.69 -17.18
N HIS A 306 2.54 -2.21 -17.58
CA HIS A 306 3.72 -1.40 -17.84
C HIS A 306 3.60 -0.64 -19.16
N ALA A 307 4.50 0.30 -19.40
CA ALA A 307 4.45 1.16 -20.57
C ALA A 307 4.53 0.38 -21.90
N ASP A 308 5.23 -0.75 -21.90
CA ASP A 308 5.35 -1.70 -23.02
C ASP A 308 4.15 -2.66 -23.17
N GLY A 309 3.15 -2.53 -22.31
CA GLY A 309 1.96 -3.38 -22.31
C GLY A 309 2.11 -4.72 -21.58
N MET A 310 3.24 -5.00 -20.95
CA MET A 310 3.39 -6.21 -20.13
C MET A 310 2.59 -6.10 -18.84
N CYS A 311 1.95 -7.21 -18.44
CA CYS A 311 1.01 -7.27 -17.32
C CYS A 311 1.62 -8.00 -16.13
N TYR A 312 1.39 -7.46 -14.93
CA TYR A 312 1.83 -8.01 -13.65
C TYR A 312 0.77 -7.82 -12.57
N MET A 313 0.86 -8.57 -11.46
CA MET A 313 -0.03 -8.35 -10.31
C MET A 313 0.40 -7.17 -9.41
N CYS A 314 1.54 -6.56 -9.68
CA CYS A 314 2.06 -5.39 -8.97
C CYS A 314 2.96 -4.58 -9.89
N GLY A 315 2.84 -3.23 -9.86
CA GLY A 315 3.64 -2.34 -10.68
C GLY A 315 5.15 -2.37 -10.41
N ASN A 316 5.56 -2.93 -9.28
CA ASN A 316 6.98 -3.05 -8.91
C ASN A 316 7.65 -4.32 -9.45
N PHE A 317 6.90 -5.26 -10.04
CA PHE A 317 7.48 -6.42 -10.70
C PHE A 317 7.99 -6.06 -12.10
N LYS A 318 9.19 -6.56 -12.42
CA LYS A 318 9.81 -6.42 -13.75
C LYS A 318 10.32 -7.75 -14.30
N ASN A 319 10.51 -8.72 -13.42
CA ASN A 319 11.01 -10.02 -13.80
C ASN A 319 9.94 -10.79 -14.60
N GLU A 320 10.32 -11.31 -15.77
CA GLU A 320 9.44 -12.05 -16.69
C GLU A 320 8.74 -13.24 -16.02
N ARG A 321 9.38 -13.88 -15.04
CA ARG A 321 8.76 -14.95 -14.25
C ARG A 321 7.43 -14.55 -13.64
N TYR A 322 7.26 -13.27 -13.28
CA TYR A 322 6.06 -12.73 -12.63
C TYR A 322 5.10 -12.06 -13.63
N CYS A 323 5.48 -12.05 -14.92
CA CYS A 323 4.59 -11.57 -15.97
C CYS A 323 3.39 -12.53 -16.14
N ILE A 324 2.20 -11.95 -16.32
CA ILE A 324 0.94 -12.70 -16.52
C ILE A 324 0.39 -12.54 -17.93
N GLY A 325 1.14 -11.93 -18.83
CA GLY A 325 0.82 -11.76 -20.24
C GLY A 325 1.03 -10.33 -20.75
N SER A 326 0.63 -10.08 -21.98
CA SER A 326 0.66 -8.75 -22.59
C SER A 326 -0.76 -8.25 -22.83
N ILE A 327 -1.04 -7.02 -22.40
CA ILE A 327 -2.38 -6.43 -22.63
C ILE A 327 -2.68 -6.28 -24.12
N VAL A 328 -1.64 -6.18 -24.96
CA VAL A 328 -1.81 -6.05 -26.41
C VAL A 328 -2.02 -7.43 -27.05
N ASN A 329 -1.15 -8.41 -26.73
CA ASN A 329 -1.06 -9.67 -27.46
C ASN A 329 -1.93 -10.79 -26.88
N SER A 330 -2.19 -10.81 -25.55
CA SER A 330 -3.05 -11.81 -24.92
C SER A 330 -4.50 -11.35 -24.85
N ASN A 331 -5.46 -12.27 -24.94
CA ASN A 331 -6.84 -11.94 -24.60
C ASN A 331 -6.99 -11.76 -23.06
N TYR A 332 -8.09 -11.17 -22.61
CA TYR A 332 -8.26 -10.85 -21.20
C TYR A 332 -8.50 -12.09 -20.34
N GLU A 333 -9.13 -13.14 -20.90
CA GLU A 333 -9.34 -14.43 -20.24
C GLU A 333 -8.02 -15.13 -19.99
N GLU A 334 -7.09 -15.06 -20.94
CA GLU A 334 -5.74 -15.61 -20.81
C GLU A 334 -4.97 -14.91 -19.68
N ILE A 335 -5.01 -13.58 -19.60
CA ILE A 335 -4.40 -12.81 -18.52
C ILE A 335 -4.96 -13.22 -17.15
N LEU A 336 -6.29 -13.37 -17.04
CA LEU A 336 -6.94 -13.81 -15.81
C LEU A 336 -6.57 -15.25 -15.45
N SER A 337 -6.56 -16.15 -16.42
CA SER A 337 -6.17 -17.55 -16.22
C SER A 337 -4.71 -17.67 -15.76
N ASN A 338 -3.81 -16.91 -16.38
CA ASN A 338 -2.40 -16.89 -15.99
C ASN A 338 -2.23 -16.33 -14.56
N LEU A 339 -3.00 -15.32 -14.19
CA LEU A 339 -3.01 -14.78 -12.83
C LEU A 339 -3.52 -15.81 -11.84
N ASP A 340 -4.66 -16.45 -12.10
CA ASP A 340 -5.24 -17.47 -11.23
C ASP A 340 -4.30 -18.68 -11.06
N ASN A 341 -3.66 -19.12 -12.14
CA ASN A 341 -2.66 -20.19 -12.09
C ASN A 341 -1.48 -19.82 -11.19
N LYS A 342 -0.94 -18.59 -11.33
CA LYS A 342 0.14 -18.12 -10.47
C LYS A 342 -0.29 -17.96 -9.00
N MET A 343 -1.50 -17.48 -8.74
CA MET A 343 -2.02 -17.35 -7.38
C MET A 343 -2.18 -18.68 -6.65
N ASN A 344 -2.35 -19.79 -7.38
CA ASN A 344 -2.51 -21.15 -6.84
C ASN A 344 -1.24 -21.99 -6.96
N ASP A 345 -0.18 -21.45 -7.55
CA ASP A 345 1.11 -22.12 -7.64
C ASP A 345 1.79 -22.22 -6.27
N LYS A 346 2.29 -23.41 -5.91
CA LYS A 346 2.88 -23.68 -4.60
C LYS A 346 4.13 -22.84 -4.31
N GLU A 347 4.97 -22.63 -5.32
CA GLU A 347 6.19 -21.84 -5.18
C GLU A 347 5.83 -20.37 -4.95
N TYR A 348 4.87 -19.85 -5.71
CA TYR A 348 4.36 -18.50 -5.56
C TYR A 348 3.73 -18.26 -4.17
N LEU A 349 2.92 -19.20 -3.69
CA LEU A 349 2.32 -19.15 -2.37
C LEU A 349 3.38 -19.18 -1.27
N SER A 350 4.44 -19.98 -1.42
CA SER A 350 5.54 -20.06 -0.47
C SER A 350 6.33 -18.74 -0.36
N GLU A 351 6.33 -17.92 -1.42
CA GLU A 351 6.98 -16.61 -1.43
C GLU A 351 6.06 -15.52 -0.84
N PHE A 352 4.76 -15.53 -1.13
CA PHE A 352 3.89 -14.37 -0.93
C PHE A 352 2.72 -14.58 0.04
N CYS A 353 2.36 -15.81 0.39
CA CYS A 353 1.31 -16.11 1.34
C CYS A 353 1.87 -16.11 2.77
N VAL A 354 1.27 -15.37 3.69
CA VAL A 354 1.73 -15.29 5.09
C VAL A 354 1.64 -16.63 5.84
N ASP A 355 0.79 -17.56 5.37
CA ASP A 355 0.68 -18.90 5.93
C ASP A 355 1.83 -19.82 5.50
N CYS A 356 2.42 -19.56 4.34
CA CYS A 356 3.42 -20.42 3.70
C CYS A 356 4.83 -19.79 3.73
N ASN A 357 4.90 -18.45 3.78
CA ASN A 357 6.17 -17.74 3.75
C ASN A 357 6.96 -17.94 5.04
N ARG A 358 8.21 -18.38 4.93
CA ARG A 358 9.09 -18.69 6.07
C ARG A 358 9.36 -17.48 7.00
N ILE A 359 9.27 -16.24 6.49
CA ILE A 359 9.47 -15.02 7.27
C ILE A 359 8.23 -14.75 8.16
N CYS A 360 7.05 -15.09 7.65
CA CYS A 360 5.77 -14.78 8.29
C CYS A 360 5.29 -15.90 9.22
N ASN A 361 5.73 -17.13 8.99
CA ASN A 361 5.25 -18.29 9.74
C ASN A 361 5.51 -18.14 11.25
N GLY A 362 4.46 -18.21 12.04
CA GLY A 362 4.51 -18.03 13.50
C GLY A 362 4.59 -16.58 13.97
N CYS A 363 4.57 -15.59 13.06
CA CYS A 363 4.53 -14.19 13.45
C CYS A 363 3.17 -13.80 14.04
N ASP A 364 3.18 -13.09 15.18
CA ASP A 364 1.95 -12.73 15.90
C ASP A 364 1.03 -11.78 15.12
N VAL A 365 1.57 -11.04 14.16
CA VAL A 365 0.85 -10.02 13.38
C VAL A 365 0.76 -10.35 11.88
N GLN A 366 1.10 -11.57 11.48
CA GLN A 366 1.25 -11.95 10.06
C GLN A 366 0.05 -11.53 9.20
N TYR A 367 -1.16 -11.77 9.64
CA TYR A 367 -2.37 -11.42 8.87
C TYR A 367 -2.66 -9.92 8.84
N PHE A 368 -2.29 -9.17 9.86
CA PHE A 368 -2.50 -7.72 9.94
C PHE A 368 -1.36 -6.92 9.28
N CYS A 369 -0.20 -7.54 9.09
CA CYS A 369 0.92 -7.04 8.31
C CYS A 369 0.78 -7.36 6.83
N SER A 370 0.25 -8.53 6.49
CA SER A 370 0.12 -9.09 5.13
C SER A 370 1.47 -9.44 4.47
N GLY A 371 2.52 -9.63 5.29
CA GLY A 371 3.86 -9.99 4.84
C GLY A 371 4.72 -8.82 4.32
N PRO A 372 5.98 -9.10 3.99
CA PRO A 372 6.85 -8.14 3.34
C PRO A 372 6.43 -7.85 1.90
N CYS A 373 6.98 -6.79 1.32
CA CYS A 373 6.70 -6.44 -0.07
C CYS A 373 7.12 -7.58 -1.02
N MET A 374 6.21 -8.03 -1.87
CA MET A 374 6.47 -9.11 -2.83
C MET A 374 7.65 -8.80 -3.76
N ALA A 375 7.74 -7.57 -4.26
CA ALA A 375 8.85 -7.16 -5.12
C ALA A 375 10.19 -7.14 -4.37
N GLU A 376 10.20 -6.72 -3.10
CA GLU A 376 11.42 -6.78 -2.28
C GLU A 376 11.91 -8.22 -2.06
N ILE A 377 11.00 -9.17 -1.85
CA ILE A 377 11.35 -10.60 -1.72
C ILE A 377 12.04 -11.09 -2.99
N VAL A 378 11.48 -10.75 -4.15
CA VAL A 378 11.98 -11.21 -5.46
C VAL A 378 13.35 -10.63 -5.77
N GLU A 379 13.52 -9.33 -5.57
CA GLU A 379 14.76 -8.62 -5.92
C GLU A 379 15.90 -8.87 -4.92
N ASN A 380 15.59 -9.35 -3.69
CA ASN A 380 16.57 -9.54 -2.61
C ASN A 380 16.61 -10.96 -2.08
N LYS A 381 16.44 -11.97 -2.95
CA LYS A 381 16.42 -13.39 -2.54
C LYS A 381 17.63 -13.82 -1.71
N ASP A 382 18.78 -13.21 -1.94
CA ASP A 382 20.04 -13.54 -1.27
C ASP A 382 20.28 -12.70 0.00
N ASN A 383 19.41 -11.72 0.31
CA ASN A 383 19.61 -10.81 1.45
C ASN A 383 18.37 -10.67 2.34
N PHE A 384 17.94 -11.79 2.92
CA PHE A 384 16.78 -11.85 3.80
C PHE A 384 16.92 -11.04 5.10
N LEU A 385 18.15 -10.74 5.54
CA LEU A 385 18.39 -10.02 6.79
C LEU A 385 17.75 -8.63 6.77
N LYS A 386 17.88 -7.88 5.67
CA LYS A 386 17.26 -6.54 5.56
C LYS A 386 15.74 -6.60 5.58
N ILE A 387 15.14 -7.60 4.92
CA ILE A 387 13.69 -7.80 4.94
C ILE A 387 13.20 -8.11 6.35
N THR A 388 13.93 -8.96 7.10
CA THR A 388 13.56 -9.33 8.48
C THR A 388 13.70 -8.16 9.45
N GLU A 389 14.69 -7.30 9.31
CA GLU A 389 14.84 -6.08 10.10
C GLU A 389 13.65 -5.14 9.90
N LYS A 390 13.26 -4.90 8.64
CA LYS A 390 12.06 -4.11 8.31
C LYS A 390 10.79 -4.74 8.90
N CYS A 391 10.66 -6.07 8.82
CA CYS A 391 9.53 -6.81 9.38
C CYS A 391 9.41 -6.62 10.89
N LEU A 392 10.51 -6.61 11.65
CA LEU A 392 10.46 -6.42 13.10
C LEU A 392 9.91 -5.03 13.45
N GLY A 393 10.33 -3.98 12.75
CA GLY A 393 9.78 -2.63 12.93
C GLY A 393 8.26 -2.58 12.67
N ILE A 394 7.82 -3.16 11.55
CA ILE A 394 6.39 -3.22 11.21
C ILE A 394 5.61 -4.05 12.26
N LYS A 395 6.17 -5.17 12.73
CA LYS A 395 5.57 -6.00 13.78
C LYS A 395 5.28 -5.17 15.04
N ILE A 396 6.25 -4.38 15.49
CA ILE A 396 6.11 -3.53 16.68
C ILE A 396 5.01 -2.48 16.46
N LEU A 397 4.99 -1.80 15.32
CA LEU A 397 3.94 -0.83 15.00
C LEU A 397 2.55 -1.47 14.97
N LYS A 398 2.41 -2.65 14.36
CA LYS A 398 1.13 -3.38 14.30
C LYS A 398 0.69 -3.89 15.68
N LYS A 399 1.61 -4.28 16.55
CA LYS A 399 1.29 -4.67 17.93
C LYS A 399 0.68 -3.51 18.70
N TYR A 400 1.19 -2.29 18.55
CA TYR A 400 0.56 -1.13 19.17
C TYR A 400 -0.92 -1.02 18.77
N ALA A 401 -1.20 -1.00 17.48
CA ALA A 401 -2.57 -0.88 16.98
C ALA A 401 -3.50 -2.03 17.43
N LEU A 402 -2.96 -3.25 17.55
CA LEU A 402 -3.73 -4.43 17.95
C LEU A 402 -4.00 -4.49 19.45
N TYR A 403 -3.03 -4.15 20.30
CA TYR A 403 -3.07 -4.49 21.72
C TYR A 403 -2.99 -3.29 22.67
N TYR A 404 -2.58 -2.12 22.19
CA TYR A 404 -2.32 -0.95 23.04
C TYR A 404 -3.20 0.25 22.71
N TYR A 405 -3.67 0.38 21.47
CA TYR A 405 -4.59 1.44 21.08
C TYR A 405 -5.94 1.27 21.80
N GLU A 406 -6.46 2.32 22.42
CA GLU A 406 -7.72 2.30 23.16
C GLU A 406 -8.79 3.17 22.48
N THR A 407 -9.86 2.53 21.98
CA THR A 407 -10.94 3.21 21.25
C THR A 407 -11.78 4.17 22.11
N GLU A 408 -11.72 4.00 23.44
CA GLU A 408 -12.43 4.85 24.41
C GLU A 408 -11.68 6.12 24.75
N LYS A 409 -10.40 6.23 24.36
CA LYS A 409 -9.55 7.40 24.54
C LYS A 409 -9.57 8.29 23.31
N ASP A 410 -9.33 9.58 23.52
CA ASP A 410 -9.19 10.52 22.42
C ASP A 410 -7.88 10.29 21.63
N ILE A 411 -7.76 11.01 20.52
CA ILE A 411 -6.61 10.88 19.61
C ILE A 411 -5.31 11.29 20.30
N GLU A 412 -5.31 12.38 21.08
CA GLU A 412 -4.12 12.88 21.75
C GLU A 412 -3.61 11.88 22.78
N GLU A 413 -4.49 11.31 23.60
CA GLU A 413 -4.13 10.29 24.59
C GLU A 413 -3.52 9.06 23.90
N ASN A 414 -4.14 8.56 22.83
CA ASN A 414 -3.63 7.43 22.06
C ASN A 414 -2.27 7.72 21.43
N LEU A 415 -2.04 8.93 20.90
CA LEU A 415 -0.74 9.31 20.35
C LEU A 415 0.35 9.40 21.43
N ARG A 416 0.02 9.91 22.63
CA ARG A 416 0.94 9.94 23.78
C ARG A 416 1.31 8.52 24.23
N MET A 417 0.33 7.62 24.30
CA MET A 417 0.56 6.21 24.59
C MET A 417 1.44 5.56 23.52
N PHE A 418 1.21 5.88 22.25
CA PHE A 418 2.02 5.35 21.16
C PHE A 418 3.47 5.84 21.23
N SER A 419 3.70 7.12 21.47
CA SER A 419 5.06 7.65 21.67
C SER A 419 5.78 6.94 22.83
N GLN A 420 5.09 6.75 23.98
CA GLN A 420 5.66 6.05 25.12
C GLN A 420 5.98 4.58 24.80
N TYR A 421 5.06 3.88 24.14
CA TYR A 421 5.27 2.50 23.71
C TYR A 421 6.51 2.39 22.79
N LEU A 422 6.68 3.30 21.84
CA LEU A 422 7.86 3.30 20.96
C LEU A 422 9.17 3.58 21.73
N LYS A 423 9.14 4.46 22.75
CA LYS A 423 10.30 4.70 23.64
C LYS A 423 10.70 3.43 24.38
N ASP A 424 9.72 2.68 24.87
CA ASP A 424 9.99 1.44 25.62
C ASP A 424 10.53 0.32 24.72
N GLU A 425 9.98 0.18 23.51
CA GLU A 425 10.52 -0.78 22.52
C GLU A 425 11.93 -0.40 22.06
N LEU A 426 12.22 0.89 21.86
CA LEU A 426 13.57 1.36 21.55
C LEU A 426 14.58 1.06 22.66
N ARG A 427 14.17 1.16 23.94
CA ARG A 427 15.03 0.79 25.08
C ARG A 427 15.36 -0.70 25.05
N LYS A 428 14.38 -1.56 24.77
CA LYS A 428 14.60 -3.03 24.67
C LYS A 428 15.58 -3.40 23.55
N ILE A 429 15.59 -2.65 22.44
CA ILE A 429 16.50 -2.90 21.32
C ILE A 429 17.93 -2.41 21.62
N ASN A 430 18.09 -1.41 22.50
CA ASN A 430 19.39 -0.83 22.85
C ASN A 430 20.09 -1.51 24.03
N GLY A 431 19.37 -2.28 24.86
CA GLY A 431 19.88 -3.05 25.99
C GLY A 431 20.14 -4.47 25.61
#